data_9b64db785e542458a67eb2b8b775119f
#
_entry.id   9b64db785e542458a67eb2b8b775119f
#
_cell.length_a   1.000
_cell.length_b   1.000
_cell.length_c   1.000
_cell.angle_alpha   90.00
_cell.angle_beta   90.00
_cell.angle_gamma   90.00
#
_symmetry.space_group_name_H-M   'P 1'
#
loop_
_entity.id
_entity.type
_entity.pdbx_description
1 polymer ?
#
loop_
_entity_poly.entity_id
_entity_poly.type
_entity_poly.pdbx_seq_one_letter_code
_entity_poly.pdbx_strand_id
1 'polypeptide(L)'
;MSARDTGGAVSTWTDAAGSWMLDHGLRILLILVVATVLRFVLRRTVRRLVRRSVESRLGEVLEANRATRAFASATGATHERRRQRTETLGSVLSSLITATVYGIALLMVLSEFDVDLAPLLASAGVAGVALGFGAQSLVKDFLSGVFMLLEDQYGVGDLIDTGEATGTVEEVTLRITKLRDPSGVAWYVRNGEIIRIGNKSQGWSTAVVDLPVAYTEDVERVQDIIRTVVLAVFEDPEWSEKILEEPTVAGVEQITGNTITIRVFAKTAPDEHWGVQREIRERAKAAFDAAGVQAPVVFPAVPGAGPAPAAGSTPAKSTITGTV
;
A
#
# COMPACT_ATOMS: atom_id res chain seq x y z
N MET A 1 40.92 -73.20 32.97
CA MET A 1 41.18 -71.85 32.47
C MET A 1 39.97 -71.46 31.57
N SER A 2 39.20 -70.64 31.77
CA SER A 2 38.88 -69.46 32.54
C SER A 2 37.41 -69.08 32.17
N ALA A 3 36.48 -69.38 33.05
CA ALA A 3 35.08 -69.03 32.92
C ALA A 3 34.66 -67.88 33.90
N ARG A 4 35.63 -67.07 34.34
CA ARG A 4 35.40 -66.05 35.40
C ARG A 4 35.43 -64.58 34.92
N ASP A 5 35.71 -64.31 33.62
CA ASP A 5 35.88 -62.92 33.18
C ASP A 5 34.68 -62.30 32.42
N THR A 6 33.69 -63.12 32.09
CA THR A 6 32.51 -62.61 31.33
C THR A 6 31.46 -61.96 32.23
N GLY A 7 31.44 -62.28 33.54
CA GLY A 7 30.47 -61.71 34.48
C GLY A 7 30.76 -60.26 34.89
N GLY A 8 32.07 -59.90 35.00
CA GLY A 8 32.46 -58.52 35.32
C GLY A 8 32.26 -57.52 34.21
N ALA A 9 32.44 -57.98 32.95
CA ALA A 9 32.20 -57.11 31.80
C ALA A 9 30.72 -56.82 31.55
N VAL A 10 29.83 -57.79 31.78
CA VAL A 10 28.39 -57.61 31.63
C VAL A 10 27.81 -56.67 32.68
N SER A 11 28.26 -56.75 33.93
CA SER A 11 27.80 -55.84 35.02
C SER A 11 28.27 -54.38 34.81
N THR A 12 29.48 -54.16 34.32
CA THR A 12 29.97 -52.80 33.97
C THR A 12 29.23 -52.17 32.78
N TRP A 13 28.83 -52.95 31.78
CA TRP A 13 28.00 -52.47 30.66
C TRP A 13 26.57 -52.13 31.12
N THR A 14 25.97 -52.92 32.02
CA THR A 14 24.62 -52.67 32.54
C THR A 14 24.59 -51.44 33.43
N ASP A 15 25.61 -51.20 34.26
CA ASP A 15 25.71 -50.03 35.15
C ASP A 15 26.01 -48.74 34.33
N ALA A 16 26.89 -48.83 33.35
CA ALA A 16 27.18 -47.72 32.42
C ALA A 16 25.97 -47.35 31.55
N ALA A 17 25.26 -48.35 31.03
CA ALA A 17 24.03 -48.15 30.27
C ALA A 17 22.90 -47.60 31.18
N GLY A 18 22.83 -48.05 32.44
CA GLY A 18 21.86 -47.55 33.41
C GLY A 18 22.06 -46.07 33.76
N SER A 19 23.32 -45.69 34.06
CA SER A 19 23.66 -44.30 34.38
C SER A 19 23.47 -43.37 33.17
N TRP A 20 23.89 -43.81 31.96
CA TRP A 20 23.65 -43.07 30.70
C TRP A 20 22.14 -42.86 30.45
N MET A 21 21.35 -43.92 30.65
CA MET A 21 19.90 -43.88 30.45
C MET A 21 19.17 -43.02 31.44
N LEU A 22 19.69 -42.90 32.68
CA LEU A 22 19.13 -42.00 33.69
C LEU A 22 19.46 -40.53 33.41
N ASP A 23 20.67 -40.21 32.99
CA ASP A 23 21.11 -38.84 32.75
C ASP A 23 20.55 -38.29 31.46
N HIS A 24 20.70 -39.00 30.33
CA HIS A 24 20.23 -38.57 29.00
C HIS A 24 18.73 -38.81 28.85
N GLY A 25 18.18 -39.91 29.37
CA GLY A 25 16.75 -40.20 29.32
C GLY A 25 15.90 -39.18 30.04
N LEU A 26 16.37 -38.71 31.21
CA LEU A 26 15.67 -37.64 31.97
C LEU A 26 15.67 -36.32 31.19
N ARG A 27 16.80 -35.95 30.54
CA ARG A 27 16.91 -34.76 29.73
C ARG A 27 16.00 -34.83 28.48
N ILE A 28 16.00 -35.96 27.78
CA ILE A 28 15.11 -36.19 26.63
C ILE A 28 13.65 -36.09 27.06
N LEU A 29 13.27 -36.70 28.20
CA LEU A 29 11.92 -36.59 28.73
C LEU A 29 11.57 -35.13 29.04
N LEU A 30 12.49 -34.38 29.67
CA LEU A 30 12.30 -32.96 29.97
C LEU A 30 12.09 -32.14 28.68
N ILE A 31 12.92 -32.35 27.65
CA ILE A 31 12.80 -31.68 26.33
C ILE A 31 11.41 -31.93 25.72
N LEU A 32 10.94 -33.18 25.72
CA LEU A 32 9.64 -33.55 25.17
C LEU A 32 8.47 -32.97 25.97
N VAL A 33 8.57 -32.95 27.30
CA VAL A 33 7.56 -32.34 28.18
C VAL A 33 7.50 -30.84 27.94
N VAL A 34 8.67 -30.15 27.95
CA VAL A 34 8.73 -28.72 27.69
C VAL A 34 8.20 -28.38 26.28
N ALA A 35 8.61 -29.11 25.26
CA ALA A 35 8.11 -28.93 23.89
C ALA A 35 6.57 -29.09 23.82
N THR A 36 6.03 -30.11 24.48
CA THR A 36 4.59 -30.38 24.50
C THR A 36 3.83 -29.27 25.24
N VAL A 37 4.33 -28.82 26.39
CA VAL A 37 3.75 -27.72 27.16
C VAL A 37 3.82 -26.42 26.35
N LEU A 38 4.97 -26.10 25.78
CA LEU A 38 5.15 -24.91 24.94
C LEU A 38 4.21 -24.91 23.75
N ARG A 39 4.14 -26.04 23.03
CA ARG A 39 3.16 -26.22 21.94
C ARG A 39 1.72 -26.00 22.40
N PHE A 40 1.34 -26.57 23.56
CA PHE A 40 -0.01 -26.43 24.09
C PHE A 40 -0.31 -24.97 24.42
N VAL A 41 0.60 -24.26 25.10
CA VAL A 41 0.46 -22.85 25.45
C VAL A 41 0.34 -21.98 24.20
N LEU A 42 1.26 -22.13 23.23
CA LEU A 42 1.26 -21.37 21.99
C LEU A 42 -0.02 -21.60 21.17
N ARG A 43 -0.43 -22.86 20.99
CA ARG A 43 -1.69 -23.19 20.31
C ARG A 43 -2.91 -22.61 21.02
N ARG A 44 -2.93 -22.65 22.36
CA ARG A 44 -4.03 -22.10 23.14
C ARG A 44 -4.09 -20.57 23.00
N THR A 45 -2.93 -19.90 23.01
CA THR A 45 -2.83 -18.45 22.85
C THR A 45 -3.31 -18.02 21.46
N VAL A 46 -2.81 -18.67 20.41
CA VAL A 46 -3.23 -18.39 19.03
C VAL A 46 -4.73 -18.61 18.85
N ARG A 47 -5.28 -19.71 19.34
CA ARG A 47 -6.72 -19.96 19.26
C ARG A 47 -7.54 -18.90 20.01
N ARG A 48 -7.05 -18.41 21.15
CA ARG A 48 -7.71 -17.33 21.91
C ARG A 48 -7.66 -16.00 21.17
N LEU A 49 -6.51 -15.63 20.58
CA LEU A 49 -6.36 -14.40 19.81
C LEU A 49 -7.26 -14.42 18.56
N VAL A 50 -7.24 -15.53 17.83
CA VAL A 50 -8.08 -15.73 16.64
C VAL A 50 -9.57 -15.62 16.98
N ARG A 51 -10.03 -16.21 18.07
CA ARG A 51 -11.43 -16.11 18.54
C ARG A 51 -11.80 -14.69 18.96
N ARG A 52 -10.96 -14.01 19.72
CA ARG A 52 -11.20 -12.61 20.17
C ARG A 52 -11.31 -11.65 19.00
N SER A 53 -10.47 -11.79 17.98
CA SER A 53 -10.54 -10.93 16.76
C SER A 53 -11.83 -11.11 15.96
N VAL A 54 -12.54 -12.23 16.12
CA VAL A 54 -13.86 -12.46 15.53
C VAL A 54 -14.99 -11.87 16.38
N GLU A 55 -14.86 -11.97 17.70
CA GLU A 55 -15.91 -11.55 18.65
C GLU A 55 -15.95 -10.02 18.84
N SER A 56 -14.81 -9.33 18.85
CA SER A 56 -14.75 -7.87 19.06
C SER A 56 -15.43 -7.08 17.92
N ARG A 57 -15.34 -7.54 16.68
CA ARG A 57 -16.04 -6.92 15.53
C ARG A 57 -17.52 -7.27 15.45
N LEU A 58 -17.97 -8.35 16.11
CA LEU A 58 -19.39 -8.68 16.22
C LEU A 58 -20.14 -7.75 17.18
N GLY A 59 -19.48 -7.29 18.25
CA GLY A 59 -20.04 -6.31 19.19
C GLY A 59 -20.36 -4.98 18.50
N GLU A 60 -19.43 -4.48 17.71
CA GLU A 60 -19.53 -3.19 16.99
C GLU A 60 -20.64 -3.19 15.91
N VAL A 61 -20.85 -4.33 15.23
CA VAL A 61 -21.93 -4.51 14.23
C VAL A 61 -23.31 -4.70 14.87
N LEU A 62 -23.36 -5.19 16.12
CA LEU A 62 -24.62 -5.40 16.84
C LEU A 62 -25.17 -4.09 17.45
N GLU A 63 -24.32 -3.08 17.68
CA GLU A 63 -24.72 -1.75 18.13
C GLU A 63 -25.20 -0.85 16.99
N ALA A 64 -24.80 -1.11 15.74
CA ALA A 64 -25.30 -0.41 14.58
C ALA A 64 -26.75 -0.79 14.24
N ASN A 65 -27.59 0.19 14.11
CA ASN A 65 -29.02 0.28 13.80
C ASN A 65 -29.75 -0.96 13.27
N ARG A 66 -31.04 -1.14 13.70
CA ARG A 66 -31.98 -2.20 13.27
C ARG A 66 -32.12 -2.38 11.75
N ALA A 67 -31.87 -1.36 10.94
CA ALA A 67 -31.90 -1.44 9.47
C ALA A 67 -30.74 -2.26 8.88
N THR A 68 -29.55 -2.21 9.50
CA THR A 68 -28.39 -3.03 9.08
C THR A 68 -28.54 -4.51 9.41
N ARG A 69 -29.38 -4.88 10.40
CA ARG A 69 -29.67 -6.29 10.73
C ARG A 69 -30.48 -6.99 9.63
N ALA A 70 -31.42 -6.29 9.00
CA ALA A 70 -32.19 -6.85 7.88
C ALA A 70 -31.35 -7.09 6.64
N PHE A 71 -30.35 -6.22 6.38
CA PHE A 71 -29.38 -6.39 5.30
C PHE A 71 -28.35 -7.48 5.59
N ALA A 72 -27.90 -7.62 6.85
CA ALA A 72 -26.94 -8.64 7.28
C ALA A 72 -27.55 -10.05 7.24
N SER A 73 -28.85 -10.21 7.48
CA SER A 73 -29.54 -11.51 7.39
C SER A 73 -29.73 -11.99 5.94
N ALA A 74 -29.77 -11.07 4.96
CA ALA A 74 -29.80 -11.42 3.53
C ALA A 74 -28.44 -11.90 3.00
N THR A 75 -27.34 -11.63 3.72
CA THR A 75 -25.95 -11.95 3.32
C THR A 75 -25.33 -13.04 4.20
N GLY A 76 -26.09 -14.05 4.63
CA GLY A 76 -25.58 -15.20 5.41
C GLY A 76 -24.31 -15.86 4.82
N ALA A 77 -24.09 -15.73 3.52
CA ALA A 77 -22.91 -16.22 2.84
C ALA A 77 -21.59 -15.53 3.26
N THR A 78 -21.62 -14.31 3.78
CA THR A 78 -20.41 -13.58 4.20
C THR A 78 -19.89 -14.02 5.57
N HIS A 79 -20.79 -14.42 6.48
CA HIS A 79 -20.44 -14.92 7.83
C HIS A 79 -19.78 -16.30 7.75
N GLU A 80 -20.32 -17.19 6.93
CA GLU A 80 -19.78 -18.54 6.74
C GLU A 80 -18.38 -18.50 6.10
N ARG A 81 -18.19 -17.68 5.08
CA ARG A 81 -16.85 -17.47 4.45
C ARG A 81 -15.82 -16.91 5.43
N ARG A 82 -16.20 -16.00 6.32
CA ARG A 82 -15.29 -15.46 7.35
C ARG A 82 -14.90 -16.52 8.36
N ARG A 83 -15.86 -17.30 8.85
CA ARG A 83 -15.60 -18.39 9.80
C ARG A 83 -14.65 -19.42 9.21
N GLN A 84 -14.87 -19.87 7.99
CA GLN A 84 -14.01 -20.83 7.30
C GLN A 84 -12.59 -20.28 7.12
N ARG A 85 -12.42 -19.01 6.72
CA ARG A 85 -11.10 -18.37 6.62
C ARG A 85 -10.36 -18.32 7.95
N THR A 86 -11.06 -17.99 9.03
CA THR A 86 -10.49 -17.90 10.37
C THR A 86 -10.07 -19.28 10.90
N GLU A 87 -10.88 -20.31 10.68
CA GLU A 87 -10.56 -21.69 11.03
C GLU A 87 -9.35 -22.20 10.24
N THR A 88 -9.29 -21.91 8.95
CA THR A 88 -8.15 -22.28 8.07
C THR A 88 -6.86 -21.59 8.53
N LEU A 89 -6.88 -20.28 8.76
CA LEU A 89 -5.72 -19.53 9.25
C LEU A 89 -5.24 -20.04 10.61
N GLY A 90 -6.17 -20.32 11.54
CA GLY A 90 -5.86 -20.90 12.84
C GLY A 90 -5.23 -22.30 12.74
N SER A 91 -5.68 -23.11 11.79
CA SER A 91 -5.13 -24.43 11.49
C SER A 91 -3.71 -24.34 10.93
N VAL A 92 -3.48 -23.50 9.92
CA VAL A 92 -2.16 -23.30 9.31
C VAL A 92 -1.16 -22.80 10.34
N LEU A 93 -1.50 -21.77 11.12
CA LEU A 93 -0.64 -21.21 12.15
C LEU A 93 -0.31 -22.24 13.25
N SER A 94 -1.32 -23.04 13.65
CA SER A 94 -1.16 -24.14 14.60
C SER A 94 -0.24 -25.25 14.08
N SER A 95 -0.28 -25.52 12.78
CA SER A 95 0.60 -26.52 12.13
C SER A 95 2.03 -25.99 12.06
N LEU A 96 2.22 -24.72 11.71
CA LEU A 96 3.53 -24.10 11.67
C LEU A 96 4.20 -24.08 13.05
N ILE A 97 3.48 -23.67 14.10
CA ILE A 97 3.97 -23.72 15.49
C ILE A 97 4.37 -25.14 15.86
N THR A 98 3.56 -26.12 15.48
CA THR A 98 3.87 -27.53 15.80
C THR A 98 5.15 -28.00 15.11
N ALA A 99 5.29 -27.72 13.81
CA ALA A 99 6.46 -28.07 13.04
C ALA A 99 7.73 -27.43 13.63
N THR A 100 7.66 -26.14 13.98
CA THR A 100 8.80 -25.42 14.57
C THR A 100 9.18 -25.97 15.94
N VAL A 101 8.22 -26.13 16.86
CA VAL A 101 8.49 -26.59 18.22
C VAL A 101 9.05 -28.00 18.22
N TYR A 102 8.45 -28.93 17.46
CA TYR A 102 8.98 -30.28 17.40
C TYR A 102 10.25 -30.42 16.56
N GLY A 103 10.45 -29.55 15.55
CA GLY A 103 11.72 -29.49 14.83
C GLY A 103 12.88 -29.12 15.74
N ILE A 104 12.69 -28.09 16.59
CA ILE A 104 13.70 -27.69 17.59
C ILE A 104 13.89 -28.80 18.63
N ALA A 105 12.79 -29.38 19.15
CA ALA A 105 12.88 -30.48 20.12
C ALA A 105 13.63 -31.69 19.53
N LEU A 106 13.42 -32.02 18.27
CA LEU A 106 14.14 -33.09 17.58
C LEU A 106 15.66 -32.82 17.54
N LEU A 107 16.05 -31.59 17.16
CA LEU A 107 17.47 -31.21 17.16
C LEU A 107 18.08 -31.30 18.57
N MET A 108 17.34 -30.86 19.61
CA MET A 108 17.82 -30.99 20.99
C MET A 108 17.96 -32.44 21.41
N VAL A 109 17.03 -33.33 21.04
CA VAL A 109 17.13 -34.77 21.32
C VAL A 109 18.29 -35.38 20.57
N LEU A 110 18.52 -35.05 19.31
CA LEU A 110 19.68 -35.55 18.53
C LEU A 110 21.00 -35.10 19.19
N SER A 111 21.06 -33.93 19.78
CA SER A 111 22.23 -33.45 20.52
C SER A 111 22.56 -34.31 21.75
N GLU A 112 21.57 -34.91 22.42
CA GLU A 112 21.79 -35.82 23.54
C GLU A 112 22.40 -37.18 23.11
N PHE A 113 22.32 -37.49 21.83
CA PHE A 113 22.96 -38.68 21.23
C PHE A 113 24.34 -38.40 20.60
N ASP A 114 24.95 -37.25 20.93
CA ASP A 114 26.26 -36.83 20.39
C ASP A 114 26.30 -36.75 18.85
N VAL A 115 25.13 -36.56 18.22
CA VAL A 115 25.04 -36.39 16.77
C VAL A 115 25.56 -34.98 16.41
N ASP A 116 26.49 -34.92 15.45
CA ASP A 116 26.97 -33.65 14.93
C ASP A 116 25.82 -32.87 14.26
N LEU A 117 25.37 -31.80 14.89
CA LEU A 117 24.31 -30.96 14.39
C LEU A 117 24.77 -29.86 13.41
N ALA A 118 26.08 -29.68 13.20
CA ALA A 118 26.60 -28.62 12.35
C ALA A 118 26.06 -28.68 10.92
N PRO A 119 25.96 -29.85 10.23
CA PRO A 119 25.36 -29.93 8.90
C PRO A 119 23.86 -29.63 8.88
N LEU A 120 23.13 -30.03 9.93
CA LEU A 120 21.70 -29.77 10.05
C LEU A 120 21.42 -28.29 10.31
N LEU A 121 22.19 -27.65 11.18
CA LEU A 121 22.08 -26.22 11.46
C LEU A 121 22.49 -25.39 10.25
N ALA A 122 23.53 -25.78 9.50
CA ALA A 122 23.91 -25.11 8.27
C ALA A 122 22.78 -25.17 7.22
N SER A 123 22.20 -26.34 7.01
CA SER A 123 21.08 -26.51 6.07
C SER A 123 19.81 -25.75 6.51
N ALA A 124 19.50 -25.78 7.80
CA ALA A 124 18.40 -24.99 8.38
C ALA A 124 18.65 -23.49 8.25
N GLY A 125 19.90 -23.05 8.39
CA GLY A 125 20.31 -21.65 8.16
C GLY A 125 20.05 -21.20 6.74
N VAL A 126 20.47 -22.00 5.74
CA VAL A 126 20.19 -21.71 4.31
C VAL A 126 18.69 -21.66 4.04
N ALA A 127 17.93 -22.63 4.57
CA ALA A 127 16.47 -22.65 4.45
C ALA A 127 15.83 -21.41 5.12
N GLY A 128 16.35 -21.01 6.28
CA GLY A 128 15.89 -19.79 6.98
C GLY A 128 16.12 -18.51 6.19
N VAL A 129 17.28 -18.37 5.56
CA VAL A 129 17.60 -17.24 4.67
C VAL A 129 16.66 -17.23 3.46
N ALA A 130 16.43 -18.38 2.82
CA ALA A 130 15.51 -18.48 1.68
C ALA A 130 14.07 -18.10 2.06
N LEU A 131 13.59 -18.56 3.22
CA LEU A 131 12.28 -18.19 3.76
C LEU A 131 12.22 -16.69 4.11
N GLY A 132 13.30 -16.12 4.65
CA GLY A 132 13.43 -14.69 4.94
C GLY A 132 13.29 -13.84 3.69
N PHE A 133 13.97 -14.17 2.60
CA PHE A 133 13.82 -13.52 1.32
C PHE A 133 12.40 -13.70 0.76
N GLY A 134 11.81 -14.89 0.88
CA GLY A 134 10.42 -15.14 0.48
C GLY A 134 9.39 -14.31 1.27
N ALA A 135 9.67 -13.95 2.52
CA ALA A 135 8.80 -13.16 3.39
C ALA A 135 9.12 -11.66 3.42
N GLN A 136 10.16 -11.19 2.71
CA GLN A 136 10.65 -9.81 2.76
C GLN A 136 9.54 -8.78 2.45
N SER A 137 8.70 -9.04 1.47
CA SER A 137 7.58 -8.14 1.12
C SER A 137 6.56 -8.01 2.26
N LEU A 138 6.29 -9.09 2.98
CA LEU A 138 5.37 -9.04 4.13
C LEU A 138 5.92 -8.15 5.24
N VAL A 139 7.21 -8.29 5.56
CA VAL A 139 7.88 -7.47 6.57
C VAL A 139 7.87 -6.00 6.15
N LYS A 140 8.17 -5.72 4.88
CA LYS A 140 8.10 -4.37 4.31
C LYS A 140 6.70 -3.77 4.44
N ASP A 141 5.65 -4.52 4.05
CA ASP A 141 4.27 -4.07 4.13
C ASP A 141 3.88 -3.67 5.58
N PHE A 142 4.24 -4.53 6.55
CA PHE A 142 3.94 -4.29 7.96
C PHE A 142 4.68 -3.09 8.54
N LEU A 143 5.98 -2.98 8.28
CA LEU A 143 6.77 -1.86 8.77
C LEU A 143 6.29 -0.54 8.18
N SER A 144 6.05 -0.50 6.86
CA SER A 144 5.48 0.68 6.21
C SER A 144 4.14 1.07 6.83
N GLY A 145 3.23 0.12 7.05
CA GLY A 145 1.93 0.40 7.67
C GLY A 145 2.04 0.92 9.10
N VAL A 146 2.98 0.41 9.89
CA VAL A 146 3.24 0.92 11.24
C VAL A 146 3.74 2.37 11.19
N PHE A 147 4.71 2.69 10.33
CA PHE A 147 5.24 4.05 10.23
C PHE A 147 4.20 5.03 9.66
N MET A 148 3.43 4.65 8.64
CA MET A 148 2.33 5.47 8.10
C MET A 148 1.31 5.87 9.18
N LEU A 149 0.96 4.94 10.09
CA LEU A 149 0.05 5.22 11.19
C LEU A 149 0.71 6.02 12.31
N LEU A 150 2.00 5.81 12.61
CA LEU A 150 2.71 6.55 13.65
C LEU A 150 3.01 8.00 13.25
N GLU A 151 3.29 8.23 11.98
CA GLU A 151 3.60 9.54 11.41
C GLU A 151 2.37 10.34 10.99
N ASP A 152 1.17 9.72 11.10
CA ASP A 152 -0.12 10.33 10.70
C ASP A 152 -0.08 10.92 9.27
N GLN A 153 0.53 10.16 8.33
CA GLN A 153 0.69 10.63 6.95
C GLN A 153 -0.66 10.81 6.25
N TYR A 154 -1.65 9.97 6.60
CA TYR A 154 -3.04 10.07 6.15
C TYR A 154 -3.97 9.25 7.04
N GLY A 155 -5.24 9.60 7.05
CA GLY A 155 -6.30 8.95 7.80
C GLY A 155 -7.46 8.46 6.94
N VAL A 156 -8.43 7.78 7.58
CA VAL A 156 -9.69 7.41 6.93
C VAL A 156 -10.49 8.68 6.60
N GLY A 157 -10.89 8.82 5.35
CA GLY A 157 -11.57 9.99 4.80
C GLY A 157 -10.69 10.88 3.95
N ASP A 158 -9.37 10.80 4.06
CA ASP A 158 -8.45 11.60 3.23
C ASP A 158 -8.47 11.17 1.77
N LEU A 159 -8.38 12.12 0.88
CA LEU A 159 -8.14 11.90 -0.54
C LEU A 159 -6.63 11.84 -0.77
N ILE A 160 -6.12 10.65 -1.10
CA ILE A 160 -4.68 10.44 -1.31
C ILE A 160 -4.37 9.93 -2.71
N ASP A 161 -3.14 10.21 -3.13
CA ASP A 161 -2.52 9.72 -4.35
C ASP A 161 -1.31 8.86 -4.00
N THR A 162 -1.36 7.57 -4.28
CA THR A 162 -0.27 6.60 -4.03
C THR A 162 0.66 6.44 -5.24
N GLY A 163 0.39 7.16 -6.33
CA GLY A 163 1.07 7.03 -7.62
C GLY A 163 0.38 6.05 -8.57
N GLU A 164 -0.07 4.90 -8.08
CA GLU A 164 -0.81 3.90 -8.87
C GLU A 164 -2.33 4.09 -8.78
N ALA A 165 -2.82 4.59 -7.65
CA ALA A 165 -4.23 4.82 -7.37
C ALA A 165 -4.44 6.14 -6.63
N THR A 166 -5.47 6.89 -7.04
CA THR A 166 -5.95 8.09 -6.33
C THR A 166 -7.36 7.83 -5.86
N GLY A 167 -7.63 8.08 -4.57
CA GLY A 167 -8.96 7.86 -4.02
C GLY A 167 -9.05 8.22 -2.54
N THR A 168 -10.29 8.20 -2.04
CA THR A 168 -10.56 8.42 -0.62
C THR A 168 -10.24 7.17 0.18
N VAL A 169 -9.54 7.33 1.28
CA VAL A 169 -9.16 6.25 2.20
C VAL A 169 -10.39 5.73 2.93
N GLU A 170 -10.72 4.46 2.72
CA GLU A 170 -11.82 3.79 3.46
C GLU A 170 -11.32 3.05 4.70
N GLU A 171 -10.14 2.45 4.62
CA GLU A 171 -9.56 1.66 5.72
C GLU A 171 -8.05 1.65 5.61
N VAL A 172 -7.37 1.81 6.74
CA VAL A 172 -5.92 1.63 6.86
C VAL A 172 -5.66 0.48 7.82
N THR A 173 -4.96 -0.54 7.34
CA THR A 173 -4.50 -1.66 8.16
C THR A 173 -2.98 -1.69 8.19
N LEU A 174 -2.38 -2.55 9.00
CA LEU A 174 -0.93 -2.69 9.06
C LEU A 174 -0.30 -3.14 7.73
N ARG A 175 -1.05 -3.84 6.88
CA ARG A 175 -0.53 -4.40 5.63
C ARG A 175 -1.03 -3.71 4.37
N ILE A 176 -2.28 -3.28 4.38
CA ILE A 176 -2.94 -2.71 3.21
C ILE A 176 -3.66 -1.43 3.57
N THR A 177 -3.72 -0.51 2.63
CA THR A 177 -4.59 0.65 2.60
C THR A 177 -5.67 0.43 1.54
N LYS A 178 -6.93 0.63 1.90
CA LYS A 178 -8.08 0.52 1.00
C LYS A 178 -8.53 1.91 0.60
N LEU A 179 -8.55 2.16 -0.71
CA LEU A 179 -8.98 3.42 -1.31
C LEU A 179 -10.23 3.20 -2.14
N ARG A 180 -11.05 4.23 -2.27
CA ARG A 180 -12.14 4.28 -3.26
C ARG A 180 -11.94 5.46 -4.19
N ASP A 181 -11.85 5.18 -5.47
CA ASP A 181 -11.74 6.22 -6.48
C ASP A 181 -13.11 6.88 -6.79
N PRO A 182 -13.12 8.03 -7.50
CA PRO A 182 -14.36 8.71 -7.87
C PRO A 182 -15.30 7.89 -8.77
N SER A 183 -14.79 6.84 -9.44
CA SER A 183 -15.59 5.93 -10.27
C SER A 183 -16.22 4.79 -9.45
N GLY A 184 -15.90 4.71 -8.13
CA GLY A 184 -16.43 3.73 -7.20
C GLY A 184 -15.61 2.45 -7.10
N VAL A 185 -14.46 2.35 -7.80
CA VAL A 185 -13.57 1.19 -7.70
C VAL A 185 -12.84 1.19 -6.36
N ALA A 186 -12.86 0.05 -5.69
CA ALA A 186 -12.11 -0.15 -4.44
C ALA A 186 -10.72 -0.71 -4.73
N TRP A 187 -9.69 0.07 -4.42
CA TRP A 187 -8.29 -0.30 -4.56
C TRP A 187 -7.74 -0.85 -3.24
N TYR A 188 -7.02 -1.95 -3.31
CA TYR A 188 -6.32 -2.54 -2.17
C TYR A 188 -4.82 -2.44 -2.41
N VAL A 189 -4.21 -1.40 -1.88
CA VAL A 189 -2.79 -1.10 -2.09
C VAL A 189 -1.99 -1.67 -0.92
N ARG A 190 -0.92 -2.41 -1.19
CA ARG A 190 -0.02 -2.91 -0.15
C ARG A 190 0.84 -1.76 0.37
N ASN A 191 0.90 -1.59 1.70
CA ASN A 191 1.61 -0.47 2.30
C ASN A 191 3.09 -0.42 1.90
N GLY A 192 3.73 -1.59 1.74
CA GLY A 192 5.11 -1.68 1.28
C GLY A 192 5.35 -1.28 -0.19
N GLU A 193 4.32 -1.14 -1.00
CA GLU A 193 4.42 -0.68 -2.39
C GLU A 193 4.20 0.82 -2.52
N ILE A 194 3.66 1.46 -1.48
CA ILE A 194 3.49 2.90 -1.42
C ILE A 194 4.86 3.55 -1.13
N ILE A 195 5.49 4.08 -2.18
CA ILE A 195 6.82 4.71 -2.08
C ILE A 195 6.68 6.20 -1.74
N ARG A 196 5.60 6.81 -2.20
CA ARG A 196 5.27 8.22 -1.97
C ARG A 196 3.76 8.37 -1.82
N ILE A 197 3.36 9.35 -1.02
CA ILE A 197 1.95 9.71 -0.83
C ILE A 197 1.79 11.19 -1.10
N GLY A 198 0.77 11.53 -1.90
CA GLY A 198 0.26 12.88 -2.00
C GLY A 198 -1.07 12.96 -1.25
N ASN A 199 -1.10 13.54 -0.05
CA ASN A 199 -2.34 13.79 0.66
C ASN A 199 -2.96 15.10 0.15
N LYS A 200 -4.14 15.02 -0.46
CA LYS A 200 -4.86 16.18 -1.05
C LYS A 200 -5.85 16.81 -0.08
N SER A 201 -6.11 16.17 1.06
CA SER A 201 -7.05 16.64 2.08
C SER A 201 -6.36 17.27 3.29
N GLN A 202 -5.02 17.19 3.38
CA GLN A 202 -4.28 17.70 4.53
C GLN A 202 -3.85 19.14 4.32
N GLY A 203 -4.19 20.02 5.28
CA GLY A 203 -3.78 21.41 5.31
C GLY A 203 -4.57 22.30 4.36
N TRP A 204 -4.18 22.40 3.10
CA TRP A 204 -4.83 23.21 2.06
C TRP A 204 -4.66 22.57 0.68
N SER A 205 -5.54 22.93 -0.25
CA SER A 205 -5.47 22.53 -1.66
C SER A 205 -5.29 23.74 -2.55
N THR A 206 -4.79 23.57 -3.77
CA THR A 206 -4.72 24.64 -4.77
C THR A 206 -5.61 24.31 -5.96
N ALA A 207 -6.55 25.21 -6.25
CA ALA A 207 -7.28 25.22 -7.49
C ALA A 207 -6.37 25.81 -8.59
N VAL A 208 -5.94 24.96 -9.54
CA VAL A 208 -5.17 25.38 -10.71
C VAL A 208 -6.15 25.45 -11.89
N VAL A 209 -6.34 26.65 -12.43
CA VAL A 209 -7.29 26.87 -13.53
C VAL A 209 -6.55 27.37 -14.74
N ASP A 210 -6.58 26.57 -15.81
CA ASP A 210 -6.07 26.92 -17.12
C ASP A 210 -7.19 27.43 -18.00
N LEU A 211 -7.04 28.66 -18.51
CA LEU A 211 -8.00 29.37 -19.34
C LEU A 211 -7.40 29.61 -20.73
N PRO A 212 -7.78 28.79 -21.73
CA PRO A 212 -7.28 28.92 -23.08
C PRO A 212 -8.01 30.04 -23.84
N VAL A 213 -7.24 30.90 -24.53
CA VAL A 213 -7.73 31.98 -25.39
C VAL A 213 -7.02 31.94 -26.75
N ALA A 214 -7.59 32.62 -27.77
CA ALA A 214 -6.96 32.67 -29.07
C ALA A 214 -5.63 33.44 -29.03
N TYR A 215 -4.66 33.02 -29.89
CA TYR A 215 -3.34 33.65 -29.98
C TYR A 215 -3.41 35.13 -30.38
N THR A 216 -4.50 35.55 -31.07
CA THR A 216 -4.74 36.91 -31.54
C THR A 216 -5.21 37.86 -30.45
N GLU A 217 -5.55 37.37 -29.26
CA GLU A 217 -6.05 38.16 -28.16
C GLU A 217 -4.93 38.96 -27.46
N ASP A 218 -5.29 40.11 -26.93
CA ASP A 218 -4.42 40.93 -26.09
C ASP A 218 -4.34 40.29 -24.69
N VAL A 219 -3.14 39.83 -24.36
CA VAL A 219 -2.87 39.10 -23.10
C VAL A 219 -3.12 39.96 -21.86
N GLU A 220 -2.74 41.26 -21.91
CA GLU A 220 -2.93 42.16 -20.76
C GLU A 220 -4.42 42.41 -20.49
N ARG A 221 -5.17 42.66 -21.54
CA ARG A 221 -6.64 42.81 -21.46
C ARG A 221 -7.32 41.58 -20.91
N VAL A 222 -6.92 40.37 -21.40
CA VAL A 222 -7.51 39.12 -20.93
C VAL A 222 -7.15 38.85 -19.48
N GLN A 223 -5.93 39.13 -19.06
CA GLN A 223 -5.51 38.98 -17.65
C GLN A 223 -6.31 39.91 -16.73
N ASP A 224 -6.61 41.15 -17.14
CA ASP A 224 -7.41 42.10 -16.34
C ASP A 224 -8.85 41.62 -16.20
N ILE A 225 -9.45 41.04 -17.25
CA ILE A 225 -10.75 40.41 -17.17
C ILE A 225 -10.72 39.24 -16.17
N ILE A 226 -9.70 38.36 -16.26
CA ILE A 226 -9.55 37.22 -15.34
C ILE A 226 -9.35 37.69 -13.90
N ARG A 227 -8.54 38.75 -13.65
CA ARG A 227 -8.36 39.32 -12.32
C ARG A 227 -9.71 39.82 -11.72
N THR A 228 -10.51 40.50 -12.51
CA THR A 228 -11.84 40.95 -12.10
C THR A 228 -12.75 39.77 -11.74
N VAL A 229 -12.72 38.71 -12.53
CA VAL A 229 -13.51 37.49 -12.28
C VAL A 229 -13.09 36.81 -10.98
N VAL A 230 -11.79 36.57 -10.79
CA VAL A 230 -11.31 35.81 -9.64
C VAL A 230 -11.47 36.58 -8.33
N LEU A 231 -11.36 37.91 -8.38
CA LEU A 231 -11.68 38.78 -7.24
C LEU A 231 -13.19 38.71 -6.90
N ALA A 232 -14.04 38.73 -7.90
CA ALA A 232 -15.50 38.58 -7.69
C ALA A 232 -15.86 37.19 -7.11
N VAL A 233 -15.12 36.13 -7.45
CA VAL A 233 -15.31 34.81 -6.81
C VAL A 233 -14.82 34.85 -5.35
N PHE A 234 -13.69 35.48 -5.10
CA PHE A 234 -13.10 35.57 -3.75
C PHE A 234 -14.01 36.41 -2.78
N GLU A 235 -14.65 37.46 -3.28
CA GLU A 235 -15.55 38.32 -2.49
C GLU A 235 -16.97 37.74 -2.33
N ASP A 236 -17.28 36.67 -3.09
CA ASP A 236 -18.60 36.03 -3.02
C ASP A 236 -18.78 35.27 -1.69
N PRO A 237 -19.84 35.52 -0.91
CA PRO A 237 -20.09 34.86 0.37
C PRO A 237 -20.10 33.32 0.28
N GLU A 238 -20.49 32.76 -0.84
CA GLU A 238 -20.52 31.27 -1.03
C GLU A 238 -19.13 30.67 -1.14
N TRP A 239 -18.17 31.43 -1.68
CA TRP A 239 -16.81 30.94 -1.98
C TRP A 239 -15.75 31.53 -1.06
N SER A 240 -15.99 32.65 -0.40
CA SER A 240 -15.03 33.34 0.47
C SER A 240 -14.54 32.50 1.66
N GLU A 241 -15.38 31.59 2.19
CA GLU A 241 -14.97 30.65 3.26
C GLU A 241 -14.14 29.50 2.74
N LYS A 242 -14.21 29.20 1.43
CA LYS A 242 -13.51 28.08 0.78
C LYS A 242 -12.18 28.50 0.19
N ILE A 243 -11.97 29.78 -0.10
CA ILE A 243 -10.73 30.33 -0.66
C ILE A 243 -9.95 31.00 0.48
N LEU A 244 -8.78 30.48 0.79
CA LEU A 244 -7.99 30.90 1.97
C LEU A 244 -7.18 32.17 1.74
N GLU A 245 -6.81 32.46 0.51
CA GLU A 245 -6.00 33.62 0.12
C GLU A 245 -6.51 34.17 -1.21
N GLU A 246 -6.26 35.45 -1.48
CA GLU A 246 -6.64 36.11 -2.75
C GLU A 246 -6.05 35.30 -3.94
N PRO A 247 -6.86 34.91 -4.93
CA PRO A 247 -6.39 34.17 -6.09
C PRO A 247 -5.40 34.97 -6.93
N THR A 248 -4.39 34.29 -7.45
CA THR A 248 -3.33 34.91 -8.23
C THR A 248 -3.42 34.52 -9.71
N VAL A 249 -3.45 35.52 -10.60
CA VAL A 249 -3.31 35.31 -12.04
C VAL A 249 -1.82 35.22 -12.38
N ALA A 250 -1.31 34.02 -12.61
CA ALA A 250 0.11 33.78 -12.87
C ALA A 250 0.59 34.30 -14.23
N GLY A 251 -0.36 34.49 -15.16
CA GLY A 251 -0.06 34.94 -16.52
C GLY A 251 -0.04 33.80 -17.52
N VAL A 252 0.71 33.99 -18.61
CA VAL A 252 0.81 33.01 -19.70
C VAL A 252 1.63 31.81 -19.24
N GLU A 253 0.98 30.65 -19.15
CA GLU A 253 1.62 29.38 -18.80
C GLU A 253 2.18 28.67 -20.04
N GLN A 254 1.40 28.71 -21.14
CA GLN A 254 1.75 28.00 -22.36
C GLN A 254 1.22 28.71 -23.59
N ILE A 255 1.99 28.66 -24.66
CA ILE A 255 1.58 29.05 -26.03
C ILE A 255 1.74 27.83 -26.92
N THR A 256 0.63 27.35 -27.49
CA THR A 256 0.63 26.14 -28.34
C THR A 256 -0.22 26.41 -29.62
N GLY A 257 0.44 26.50 -30.76
CA GLY A 257 -0.24 26.79 -32.00
C GLY A 257 -1.04 28.10 -31.92
N ASN A 258 -2.36 28.01 -31.99
CA ASN A 258 -3.30 29.14 -32.01
C ASN A 258 -3.88 29.44 -30.61
N THR A 259 -3.28 28.91 -29.54
CA THR A 259 -3.80 28.98 -28.18
C THR A 259 -2.78 29.59 -27.23
N ILE A 260 -3.22 30.57 -26.46
CA ILE A 260 -2.53 31.06 -25.27
C ILE A 260 -3.29 30.56 -24.05
N THR A 261 -2.60 29.88 -23.14
CA THR A 261 -3.20 29.41 -21.89
C THR A 261 -2.74 30.31 -20.74
N ILE A 262 -3.70 30.93 -20.07
CA ILE A 262 -3.46 31.76 -18.88
C ILE A 262 -3.81 30.94 -17.65
N ARG A 263 -2.90 30.89 -16.66
CA ARG A 263 -3.07 30.11 -15.43
C ARG A 263 -3.45 30.98 -14.26
N VAL A 264 -4.38 30.48 -13.48
CA VAL A 264 -4.81 31.05 -12.21
C VAL A 264 -4.57 30.04 -11.09
N PHE A 265 -4.06 30.50 -9.95
CA PHE A 265 -3.95 29.76 -8.72
C PHE A 265 -4.89 30.34 -7.68
N ALA A 266 -5.68 29.47 -7.03
CA ALA A 266 -6.46 29.84 -5.86
C ALA A 266 -6.20 28.82 -4.75
N LYS A 267 -5.71 29.28 -3.59
CA LYS A 267 -5.49 28.44 -2.43
C LYS A 267 -6.82 28.24 -1.71
N THR A 268 -7.19 26.99 -1.49
CA THR A 268 -8.52 26.62 -0.99
C THR A 268 -8.41 25.75 0.27
N ALA A 269 -9.50 25.69 1.01
CA ALA A 269 -9.69 24.67 2.03
C ALA A 269 -9.56 23.26 1.43
N PRO A 270 -9.22 22.24 2.25
CA PRO A 270 -9.09 20.86 1.79
C PRO A 270 -10.32 20.41 0.99
N ASP A 271 -10.09 19.71 -0.13
CA ASP A 271 -11.11 19.15 -1.03
C ASP A 271 -12.02 20.15 -1.79
N GLU A 272 -11.96 21.46 -1.48
CA GLU A 272 -12.77 22.50 -2.13
C GLU A 272 -12.22 22.97 -3.48
N HIS A 273 -11.00 22.63 -3.84
CA HIS A 273 -10.35 23.08 -5.07
C HIS A 273 -11.14 22.73 -6.35
N TRP A 274 -11.83 21.59 -6.38
CA TRP A 274 -12.63 21.18 -7.54
C TRP A 274 -13.87 22.09 -7.75
N GLY A 275 -14.50 22.51 -6.65
CA GLY A 275 -15.62 23.45 -6.67
C GLY A 275 -15.18 24.80 -7.20
N VAL A 276 -14.14 25.36 -6.59
CA VAL A 276 -13.55 26.66 -6.96
C VAL A 276 -13.06 26.67 -8.41
N GLN A 277 -12.44 25.58 -8.88
CA GLN A 277 -12.03 25.47 -10.29
C GLN A 277 -13.19 25.58 -11.25
N ARG A 278 -14.31 24.91 -10.96
CA ARG A 278 -15.51 24.96 -11.83
C ARG A 278 -16.10 26.34 -11.86
N GLU A 279 -16.25 26.96 -10.70
CA GLU A 279 -16.79 28.31 -10.57
C GLU A 279 -15.95 29.35 -11.32
N ILE A 280 -14.64 29.35 -11.12
CA ILE A 280 -13.74 30.25 -11.86
C ILE A 280 -13.88 30.04 -13.37
N ARG A 281 -13.93 28.81 -13.86
CA ARG A 281 -14.10 28.53 -15.29
C ARG A 281 -15.43 29.03 -15.82
N GLU A 282 -16.52 28.86 -15.09
CA GLU A 282 -17.87 29.27 -15.46
C GLU A 282 -17.97 30.80 -15.56
N ARG A 283 -17.51 31.52 -14.50
CA ARG A 283 -17.52 32.99 -14.51
C ARG A 283 -16.55 33.58 -15.53
N ALA A 284 -15.37 32.97 -15.70
CA ALA A 284 -14.41 33.39 -16.72
C ALA A 284 -15.00 33.24 -18.14
N LYS A 285 -15.69 32.13 -18.41
CA LYS A 285 -16.37 31.93 -19.70
C LYS A 285 -17.42 32.98 -19.96
N ALA A 286 -18.26 33.30 -18.96
CA ALA A 286 -19.29 34.36 -19.10
C ALA A 286 -18.66 35.74 -19.33
N ALA A 287 -17.57 36.06 -18.63
CA ALA A 287 -16.84 37.31 -18.82
C ALA A 287 -16.15 37.42 -20.19
N PHE A 288 -15.59 36.32 -20.70
CA PHE A 288 -15.01 36.29 -22.02
C PHE A 288 -16.07 36.51 -23.12
N ASP A 289 -17.24 35.87 -23.01
CA ASP A 289 -18.33 36.06 -23.93
C ASP A 289 -18.78 37.53 -23.96
N ALA A 290 -18.93 38.14 -22.78
CA ALA A 290 -19.35 39.56 -22.66
C ALA A 290 -18.31 40.53 -23.21
N ALA A 291 -17.02 40.22 -23.08
CA ALA A 291 -15.91 41.03 -23.57
C ALA A 291 -15.53 40.74 -25.03
N GLY A 292 -16.13 39.72 -25.67
CA GLY A 292 -15.84 39.32 -27.03
C GLY A 292 -14.48 38.68 -27.20
N VAL A 293 -13.92 38.07 -26.14
CA VAL A 293 -12.65 37.30 -26.16
C VAL A 293 -12.87 36.03 -26.98
N GLN A 294 -12.01 35.80 -27.95
CA GLN A 294 -12.15 34.66 -28.85
C GLN A 294 -11.58 33.37 -28.24
N ALA A 295 -12.35 32.29 -28.41
CA ALA A 295 -11.84 30.96 -28.08
C ALA A 295 -10.80 30.50 -29.12
N PRO A 296 -9.83 29.67 -28.75
CA PRO A 296 -8.87 29.13 -29.69
C PRO A 296 -9.55 28.30 -30.76
N VAL A 297 -9.21 28.56 -32.04
CA VAL A 297 -9.75 27.79 -33.17
C VAL A 297 -9.01 26.43 -33.21
N VAL A 298 -9.74 25.35 -32.94
CA VAL A 298 -9.25 24.00 -33.16
C VAL A 298 -9.41 23.67 -34.61
N PHE A 299 -8.33 23.72 -35.40
CA PHE A 299 -8.38 23.16 -36.75
C PHE A 299 -8.55 21.64 -36.64
N PRO A 300 -9.57 21.04 -37.26
CA PRO A 300 -9.66 19.60 -37.32
C PRO A 300 -8.38 19.08 -37.99
N ALA A 301 -7.71 18.12 -37.39
CA ALA A 301 -6.58 17.44 -38.03
C ALA A 301 -7.04 16.91 -39.40
N VAL A 302 -6.42 17.38 -40.48
CA VAL A 302 -6.72 16.89 -41.81
C VAL A 302 -6.36 15.42 -41.86
N PRO A 303 -7.32 14.49 -42.06
CA PRO A 303 -7.00 13.08 -42.16
C PRO A 303 -6.09 12.88 -43.36
N GLY A 304 -4.81 12.57 -43.16
CA GLY A 304 -3.86 12.30 -44.22
C GLY A 304 -2.60 13.18 -44.27
N ALA A 305 -2.48 14.23 -43.44
CA ALA A 305 -1.20 14.92 -43.30
C ALA A 305 -0.29 14.06 -42.38
N GLY A 306 0.49 13.18 -43.01
CA GLY A 306 1.57 12.49 -42.32
C GLY A 306 2.55 13.50 -41.73
N PRO A 307 3.38 13.08 -40.73
CA PRO A 307 4.36 13.97 -40.11
C PRO A 307 5.22 14.61 -41.15
N ALA A 308 5.36 15.96 -41.09
CA ALA A 308 6.21 16.71 -42.02
C ALA A 308 7.60 16.08 -42.05
N PRO A 309 8.22 15.88 -43.22
CA PRO A 309 9.56 15.31 -43.30
C PRO A 309 10.51 16.22 -42.56
N ALA A 310 11.26 15.66 -41.63
CA ALA A 310 12.29 16.35 -40.86
C ALA A 310 13.24 17.04 -41.82
N ALA A 311 13.35 18.35 -41.75
CA ALA A 311 14.23 19.15 -42.58
C ALA A 311 15.69 18.71 -42.38
N GLY A 312 16.27 18.14 -43.40
CA GLY A 312 17.70 18.22 -43.70
C GLY A 312 18.65 17.38 -42.84
N SER A 313 18.77 16.09 -43.17
CA SER A 313 20.08 15.45 -43.10
C SER A 313 20.56 15.19 -44.55
N THR A 314 21.42 16.06 -45.05
CA THR A 314 22.16 15.84 -46.28
C THR A 314 23.04 14.60 -46.11
N PRO A 315 22.92 13.55 -46.97
CA PRO A 315 23.82 12.42 -46.85
C PRO A 315 25.21 12.82 -47.29
N ALA A 316 26.19 12.68 -46.41
CA ALA A 316 27.63 12.79 -46.73
C ALA A 316 27.98 11.77 -47.81
N LYS A 317 28.45 12.23 -48.97
CA LYS A 317 29.07 11.44 -50.03
C LYS A 317 30.28 10.68 -49.46
N SER A 318 30.17 9.38 -49.28
CA SER A 318 31.33 8.52 -49.11
C SER A 318 31.99 8.29 -50.45
N THR A 319 33.13 8.94 -50.68
CA THR A 319 34.07 8.67 -51.76
C THR A 319 34.79 7.36 -51.42
N ILE A 320 34.43 6.29 -52.07
CA ILE A 320 35.21 5.05 -52.08
C ILE A 320 36.28 5.22 -53.16
N THR A 321 37.51 5.46 -52.75
CA THR A 321 38.68 5.33 -53.60
C THR A 321 39.18 3.93 -53.52
N GLY A 322 38.99 3.15 -54.58
CA GLY A 322 39.64 1.86 -54.76
C GLY A 322 41.03 2.06 -55.29
N THR A 323 42.00 1.27 -54.78
CA THR A 323 43.19 0.94 -55.51
C THR A 323 43.75 -0.38 -55.03
N VAL A 324 43.82 -1.31 -55.98
CA VAL A 324 44.68 -2.52 -56.22
C VAL A 324 44.79 -3.54 -55.13
#